data_cf33b0deb4b402f7dc7384ab5d4bb015
#
_entry.id   cf33b0deb4b402f7dc7384ab5d4bb015
#
_cell.length_a   1.000
_cell.length_b   1.000
_cell.length_c   1.000
_cell.angle_alpha   90.00
_cell.angle_beta   90.00
_cell.angle_gamma   90.00
#
_symmetry.space_group_name_H-M   'P 1'
#
loop_
_entity.id
_entity.type
_entity.pdbx_description
1 polymer ?
#
loop_
_entity_poly.entity_id
_entity_poly.type
_entity_poly.pdbx_seq_one_letter_code
_entity_poly.pdbx_strand_id
1 'polypeptide(L)'
;MTKHIPIEVFTSVWWIGLLSSIFTIIVILVALKGKSNQVKSYSSYLFALLFSLMYVITNVITIKNNTWNLLQNLPFQICYISLIIGIIVLVNKKQWMFEWMVFIATIGGLYAIITPVLTIGNSAWFYFEFYFLHAGIVFIPLYLHNIHNMRCRFDSCWKTLLRVQISIVLLLIFNFSTGANYMFLIEKPIVNHIFLIGEWPFYVIIINLIVIGHVYLINKFIVSQ
;
A
#
# COMPACT_ATOMS: atom_id res chain seq x y z
N MET A 1 -5.31 -19.24 -12.93
CA MET A 1 -5.72 -18.55 -11.69
C MET A 1 -4.53 -18.51 -10.75
N THR A 2 -4.05 -17.35 -10.36
CA THR A 2 -3.02 -17.23 -9.33
C THR A 2 -3.60 -17.69 -8.00
N LYS A 3 -2.89 -18.62 -7.36
CA LYS A 3 -3.31 -19.16 -6.07
C LYS A 3 -3.01 -18.10 -5.00
N HIS A 4 -4.06 -17.50 -4.43
CA HIS A 4 -3.92 -16.65 -3.25
C HIS A 4 -3.41 -17.48 -2.08
N ILE A 5 -2.31 -17.10 -1.47
CA ILE A 5 -1.66 -17.83 -0.39
C ILE A 5 -1.70 -16.97 0.87
N PRO A 6 -2.65 -17.20 1.79
CA PRO A 6 -2.66 -16.49 3.06
C PRO A 6 -1.49 -16.94 3.92
N ILE A 7 -0.85 -15.98 4.59
CA ILE A 7 0.06 -16.27 5.70
C ILE A 7 -0.80 -16.36 6.96
N GLU A 8 -0.83 -17.53 7.58
CA GLU A 8 -1.61 -17.70 8.79
C GLU A 8 -1.12 -16.76 9.89
N VAL A 9 -2.05 -16.05 10.50
CA VAL A 9 -1.77 -15.14 11.62
C VAL A 9 -1.23 -15.92 12.82
N PHE A 10 -0.42 -15.27 13.62
CA PHE A 10 0.26 -15.85 14.80
C PHE A 10 1.30 -16.94 14.51
N THR A 11 1.59 -17.26 13.25
CA THR A 11 2.72 -18.13 12.89
C THR A 11 4.06 -17.39 13.02
N SER A 12 5.18 -18.15 13.06
CA SER A 12 6.52 -17.56 13.14
C SER A 12 6.80 -16.61 11.98
N VAL A 13 6.37 -16.95 10.75
CA VAL A 13 6.54 -16.10 9.55
C VAL A 13 5.79 -14.78 9.71
N TRP A 14 4.55 -14.84 10.21
CA TRP A 14 3.75 -13.65 10.47
C TRP A 14 4.40 -12.74 11.53
N TRP A 15 4.85 -13.32 12.69
CA TRP A 15 5.52 -12.54 13.73
C TRP A 15 6.82 -11.91 13.24
N ILE A 16 7.65 -12.67 12.52
CA ILE A 16 8.90 -12.15 11.94
C ILE A 16 8.58 -10.98 10.99
N GLY A 17 7.62 -11.14 10.09
CA GLY A 17 7.23 -10.09 9.15
C GLY A 17 6.70 -8.83 9.83
N LEU A 18 5.78 -8.99 10.79
CA LEU A 18 5.19 -7.88 11.53
C LEU A 18 6.25 -7.13 12.39
N LEU A 19 6.97 -7.86 13.23
CA LEU A 19 7.92 -7.26 14.16
C LEU A 19 9.13 -6.65 13.44
N SER A 20 9.65 -7.30 12.40
CA SER A 20 10.74 -6.72 11.59
C SER A 20 10.29 -5.45 10.86
N SER A 21 9.06 -5.39 10.36
CA SER A 21 8.50 -4.19 9.74
C SER A 21 8.43 -3.03 10.74
N ILE A 22 7.85 -3.25 11.91
CA ILE A 22 7.73 -2.23 12.97
C ILE A 22 9.12 -1.77 13.43
N PHE A 23 10.01 -2.71 13.73
CA PHE A 23 11.37 -2.43 14.19
C PHE A 23 12.15 -1.59 13.18
N THR A 24 12.12 -1.99 11.90
CA THR A 24 12.81 -1.26 10.83
C THR A 24 12.30 0.16 10.69
N ILE A 25 10.97 0.37 10.70
CA ILE A 25 10.36 1.70 10.64
C ILE A 25 10.85 2.57 11.79
N ILE A 26 10.79 2.06 13.02
CA ILE A 26 11.22 2.81 14.21
C ILE A 26 12.69 3.16 14.14
N VAL A 27 13.57 2.20 13.83
CA VAL A 27 15.02 2.41 13.74
C VAL A 27 15.36 3.47 12.72
N ILE A 28 14.75 3.44 11.52
CA ILE A 28 15.04 4.43 10.48
C ILE A 28 14.56 5.82 10.91
N LEU A 29 13.36 5.94 11.48
CA LEU A 29 12.83 7.23 11.93
C LEU A 29 13.70 7.84 13.05
N VAL A 30 14.13 7.03 14.02
CA VAL A 30 15.02 7.48 15.10
C VAL A 30 16.39 7.87 14.55
N ALA A 31 16.99 7.06 13.68
CA ALA A 31 18.29 7.33 13.08
C ALA A 31 18.35 8.61 12.24
N LEU A 32 17.24 8.99 11.60
CA LEU A 32 17.15 10.18 10.75
C LEU A 32 16.65 11.42 11.49
N LYS A 33 16.12 11.26 12.71
CA LYS A 33 15.70 12.40 13.54
C LYS A 33 16.89 13.29 13.86
N GLY A 34 16.73 14.60 13.65
CA GLY A 34 17.79 15.59 13.93
C GLY A 34 18.93 15.64 12.91
N LYS A 35 18.94 14.80 11.86
CA LYS A 35 19.94 14.87 10.81
C LYS A 35 19.79 16.12 9.94
N SER A 36 20.86 16.50 9.25
CA SER A 36 20.88 17.67 8.35
C SER A 36 19.88 17.48 7.18
N ASN A 37 19.45 18.59 6.59
CA ASN A 37 18.53 18.56 5.45
C ASN A 37 19.12 17.82 4.24
N GLN A 38 20.44 17.83 4.08
CA GLN A 38 21.14 17.09 3.03
C GLN A 38 21.00 15.57 3.25
N VAL A 39 21.23 15.07 4.46
CA VAL A 39 21.04 13.65 4.81
C VAL A 39 19.59 13.23 4.62
N LYS A 40 18.63 14.05 5.05
CA LYS A 40 17.20 13.80 4.85
C LYS A 40 16.83 13.70 3.37
N SER A 41 17.40 14.56 2.53
CA SER A 41 17.17 14.55 1.08
C SER A 41 17.76 13.31 0.44
N TYR A 42 19.02 12.98 0.73
CA TYR A 42 19.66 11.76 0.21
C TYR A 42 18.94 10.48 0.65
N SER A 43 18.49 10.41 1.91
CA SER A 43 17.72 9.26 2.37
C SER A 43 16.38 9.11 1.63
N SER A 44 15.72 10.21 1.25
CA SER A 44 14.51 10.14 0.42
C SER A 44 14.78 9.53 -0.97
N TYR A 45 15.87 9.94 -1.63
CA TYR A 45 16.26 9.36 -2.93
C TYR A 45 16.68 7.88 -2.80
N LEU A 46 17.39 7.54 -1.71
CA LEU A 46 17.77 6.16 -1.43
C LEU A 46 16.53 5.26 -1.26
N PHE A 47 15.54 5.70 -0.47
CA PHE A 47 14.30 4.93 -0.29
C PHE A 47 13.51 4.82 -1.59
N ALA A 48 13.41 5.91 -2.37
CA ALA A 48 12.77 5.86 -3.68
C ALA A 48 13.45 4.85 -4.61
N LEU A 49 14.78 4.82 -4.62
CA LEU A 49 15.55 3.86 -5.39
C LEU A 49 15.32 2.41 -4.91
N LEU A 50 15.39 2.16 -3.60
CA LEU A 50 15.18 0.82 -3.03
C LEU A 50 13.80 0.25 -3.35
N PHE A 51 12.73 1.05 -3.19
CA PHE A 51 11.38 0.64 -3.55
C PHE A 51 11.21 0.42 -5.05
N SER A 52 11.81 1.26 -5.87
CA SER A 52 11.81 1.08 -7.34
C SER A 52 12.52 -0.19 -7.75
N LEU A 53 13.71 -0.46 -7.20
CA LEU A 53 14.47 -1.67 -7.47
C LEU A 53 13.71 -2.92 -7.04
N MET A 54 13.11 -2.92 -5.85
CA MET A 54 12.31 -4.05 -5.37
C MET A 54 11.16 -4.36 -6.33
N TYR A 55 10.40 -3.33 -6.73
CA TYR A 55 9.30 -3.49 -7.67
C TYR A 55 9.78 -4.03 -9.03
N VAL A 56 10.88 -3.50 -9.58
CA VAL A 56 11.44 -3.97 -10.85
C VAL A 56 11.93 -5.40 -10.74
N ILE A 57 12.70 -5.74 -9.69
CA ILE A 57 13.23 -7.09 -9.49
C ILE A 57 12.09 -8.12 -9.40
N THR A 58 11.04 -7.82 -8.65
CA THR A 58 9.88 -8.73 -8.54
C THR A 58 9.21 -8.95 -9.90
N ASN A 59 9.01 -7.90 -10.70
CA ASN A 59 8.47 -8.05 -12.06
C ASN A 59 9.41 -8.85 -12.98
N VAL A 60 10.73 -8.65 -12.90
CA VAL A 60 11.71 -9.44 -13.67
C VAL A 60 11.65 -10.92 -13.27
N ILE A 61 11.53 -11.23 -11.97
CA ILE A 61 11.40 -12.61 -11.48
C ILE A 61 10.12 -13.26 -12.02
N THR A 62 8.98 -12.56 -11.96
CA THR A 62 7.71 -13.09 -12.47
C THR A 62 7.72 -13.32 -13.97
N ILE A 63 8.36 -12.43 -14.75
CA ILE A 63 8.55 -12.61 -16.19
C ILE A 63 9.43 -13.83 -16.47
N LYS A 64 10.58 -13.97 -15.80
CA LYS A 64 11.49 -15.10 -15.97
C LYS A 64 10.84 -16.44 -15.61
N ASN A 65 9.96 -16.44 -14.62
CA ASN A 65 9.22 -17.63 -14.20
C ASN A 65 7.98 -17.92 -15.07
N ASN A 66 7.72 -17.13 -16.13
CA ASN A 66 6.53 -17.21 -16.97
C ASN A 66 5.21 -17.12 -16.17
N THR A 67 5.23 -16.40 -15.04
CA THR A 67 4.05 -16.19 -14.19
C THR A 67 3.47 -14.76 -14.31
N TRP A 68 4.15 -13.88 -15.06
CA TRP A 68 3.67 -12.54 -15.30
C TRP A 68 2.44 -12.54 -16.22
N ASN A 69 1.37 -11.88 -15.78
CA ASN A 69 0.11 -11.80 -16.51
C ASN A 69 -0.43 -10.37 -16.46
N LEU A 70 -0.78 -9.81 -17.59
CA LEU A 70 -1.33 -8.45 -17.71
C LEU A 70 -2.61 -8.25 -16.88
N LEU A 71 -3.44 -9.27 -16.72
CA LEU A 71 -4.68 -9.19 -15.94
C LEU A 71 -4.46 -9.19 -14.42
N GLN A 72 -3.22 -9.38 -13.95
CA GLN A 72 -2.90 -9.55 -12.52
C GLN A 72 -1.68 -8.76 -12.04
N ASN A 73 -0.68 -8.51 -12.91
CA ASN A 73 0.61 -7.94 -12.52
C ASN A 73 0.78 -6.46 -12.87
N LEU A 74 -0.20 -5.83 -13.52
CA LEU A 74 -0.18 -4.36 -13.64
C LEU A 74 -0.29 -3.71 -12.26
N PRO A 75 0.30 -2.53 -12.05
CA PRO A 75 0.29 -1.86 -10.75
C PRO A 75 -1.05 -1.21 -10.40
N PHE A 76 -2.15 -1.93 -10.59
CA PHE A 76 -3.51 -1.44 -10.39
C PHE A 76 -4.15 -1.88 -9.08
N GLN A 77 -3.46 -2.72 -8.29
CA GLN A 77 -3.84 -2.93 -6.89
C GLN A 77 -3.54 -1.66 -6.08
N ILE A 78 -4.38 -1.34 -5.10
CA ILE A 78 -4.26 -0.10 -4.31
C ILE A 78 -2.88 0.05 -3.65
N CYS A 79 -2.26 -1.06 -3.22
CA CYS A 79 -0.94 -1.06 -2.63
C CYS A 79 0.15 -0.70 -3.64
N TYR A 80 0.07 -1.19 -4.88
CA TYR A 80 1.02 -0.83 -5.94
C TYR A 80 0.82 0.59 -6.46
N ILE A 81 -0.43 1.05 -6.58
CA ILE A 81 -0.72 2.47 -6.86
C ILE A 81 -0.09 3.34 -5.77
N SER A 82 -0.28 2.97 -4.50
CA SER A 82 0.28 3.68 -3.35
C SER A 82 1.81 3.62 -3.34
N LEU A 83 2.42 2.50 -3.71
CA LEU A 83 3.87 2.37 -3.83
C LEU A 83 4.44 3.35 -4.87
N ILE A 84 3.84 3.40 -6.07
CA ILE A 84 4.27 4.32 -7.14
C ILE A 84 4.13 5.78 -6.69
N ILE A 85 2.98 6.14 -6.09
CA ILE A 85 2.77 7.47 -5.52
C ILE A 85 3.80 7.75 -4.43
N GLY A 86 4.11 6.75 -3.59
CA GLY A 86 5.11 6.81 -2.53
C GLY A 86 6.52 7.07 -3.05
N ILE A 87 6.95 6.35 -4.09
CA ILE A 87 8.23 6.56 -4.76
C ILE A 87 8.32 7.99 -5.31
N ILE A 88 7.29 8.46 -5.99
CA ILE A 88 7.25 9.79 -6.58
C ILE A 88 7.25 10.87 -5.50
N VAL A 89 6.50 10.72 -4.41
CA VAL A 89 6.44 11.73 -3.34
C VAL A 89 7.74 11.80 -2.54
N LEU A 90 8.49 10.72 -2.41
CA LEU A 90 9.82 10.74 -1.80
C LEU A 90 10.78 11.66 -2.56
N VAL A 91 10.59 11.82 -3.88
CA VAL A 91 11.43 12.69 -4.73
C VAL A 91 10.90 14.12 -4.76
N ASN A 92 9.60 14.31 -5.07
CA ASN A 92 9.06 15.63 -5.41
C ASN A 92 8.30 16.33 -4.27
N LYS A 93 8.03 15.64 -3.15
CA LYS A 93 7.29 16.14 -1.98
C LYS A 93 5.94 16.78 -2.30
N LYS A 94 5.27 16.35 -3.39
CA LYS A 94 3.96 16.91 -3.74
C LYS A 94 2.92 16.60 -2.67
N GLN A 95 2.25 17.64 -2.22
CA GLN A 95 1.34 17.64 -1.08
C GLN A 95 0.20 16.60 -1.21
N TRP A 96 -0.49 16.53 -2.35
CA TRP A 96 -1.59 15.60 -2.56
C TRP A 96 -1.17 14.13 -2.56
N MET A 97 0.08 13.84 -2.96
CA MET A 97 0.66 12.49 -2.90
C MET A 97 0.95 12.08 -1.46
N PHE A 98 1.48 13.00 -0.64
CA PHE A 98 1.64 12.77 0.79
C PHE A 98 0.29 12.48 1.46
N GLU A 99 -0.75 13.26 1.15
CA GLU A 99 -2.09 13.07 1.69
C GLU A 99 -2.69 11.70 1.28
N TRP A 100 -2.49 11.28 0.02
CA TRP A 100 -2.82 9.92 -0.40
C TRP A 100 -2.13 8.87 0.46
N MET A 101 -0.82 9.03 0.70
CA MET A 101 -0.06 8.08 1.53
C MET A 101 -0.58 8.02 2.96
N VAL A 102 -0.95 9.17 3.56
CA VAL A 102 -1.50 9.22 4.92
C VAL A 102 -2.85 8.51 5.00
N PHE A 103 -3.78 8.83 4.10
CA PHE A 103 -5.15 8.37 4.21
C PHE A 103 -5.41 6.97 3.63
N ILE A 104 -4.73 6.61 2.55
CA ILE A 104 -5.03 5.37 1.80
C ILE A 104 -3.92 4.34 1.98
N ALA A 105 -2.66 4.72 1.72
CA ALA A 105 -1.55 3.78 1.77
C ALA A 105 -1.32 3.21 3.17
N THR A 106 -1.42 4.05 4.21
CA THR A 106 -1.28 3.61 5.61
C THR A 106 -2.31 2.55 5.96
N ILE A 107 -3.59 2.76 5.62
CA ILE A 107 -4.67 1.80 5.89
C ILE A 107 -4.39 0.49 5.14
N GLY A 108 -4.18 0.58 3.82
CA GLY A 108 -3.95 -0.61 2.99
C GLY A 108 -2.71 -1.39 3.41
N GLY A 109 -1.61 -0.69 3.73
CA GLY A 109 -0.37 -1.31 4.20
C GLY A 109 -0.51 -2.00 5.55
N LEU A 110 -1.19 -1.37 6.52
CA LEU A 110 -1.44 -1.96 7.83
C LEU A 110 -2.31 -3.22 7.73
N TYR A 111 -3.42 -3.16 6.98
CA TYR A 111 -4.27 -4.35 6.78
C TYR A 111 -3.49 -5.47 6.09
N ALA A 112 -2.69 -5.16 5.08
CA ALA A 112 -1.88 -6.16 4.40
C ALA A 112 -0.85 -6.82 5.33
N ILE A 113 -0.19 -6.07 6.22
CA ILE A 113 0.77 -6.63 7.18
C ILE A 113 0.08 -7.50 8.25
N ILE A 114 -1.12 -7.09 8.70
CA ILE A 114 -1.86 -7.80 9.74
C ILE A 114 -2.52 -9.08 9.19
N THR A 115 -3.08 -9.02 7.98
CA THR A 115 -3.76 -10.14 7.33
C THR A 115 -3.13 -10.43 5.96
N PRO A 116 -1.89 -10.94 5.93
CA PRO A 116 -1.11 -11.02 4.70
C PRO A 116 -1.61 -12.13 3.77
N VAL A 117 -1.75 -11.77 2.49
CA VAL A 117 -2.12 -12.68 1.41
C VAL A 117 -1.19 -12.44 0.22
N LEU A 118 -0.37 -13.43 -0.10
CA LEU A 118 0.50 -13.37 -1.28
C LEU A 118 -0.30 -13.71 -2.54
N THR A 119 -0.07 -12.95 -3.59
CA THR A 119 -0.73 -13.10 -4.89
C THR A 119 0.20 -13.55 -6.00
N ILE A 120 1.53 -13.52 -5.76
CA ILE A 120 2.54 -13.74 -6.80
C ILE A 120 3.26 -15.09 -6.64
N GLY A 121 3.37 -15.62 -5.42
CA GLY A 121 4.05 -16.89 -5.13
C GLY A 121 4.34 -17.07 -3.64
N ASN A 122 4.96 -18.21 -3.27
CA ASN A 122 5.20 -18.62 -1.87
C ASN A 122 6.68 -18.86 -1.55
N SER A 123 7.61 -18.32 -2.32
CA SER A 123 9.03 -18.42 -2.01
C SER A 123 9.46 -17.41 -0.94
N ALA A 124 10.60 -17.64 -0.30
CA ALA A 124 11.18 -16.72 0.67
C ALA A 124 11.32 -15.29 0.12
N TRP A 125 11.61 -15.16 -1.19
CA TRP A 125 11.65 -13.86 -1.86
C TRP A 125 10.32 -13.14 -1.79
N PHE A 126 9.21 -13.79 -2.12
CA PHE A 126 7.88 -13.17 -2.14
C PHE A 126 7.37 -12.85 -0.74
N TYR A 127 7.73 -13.62 0.29
CA TYR A 127 7.49 -13.25 1.69
C TYR A 127 8.23 -11.96 2.07
N PHE A 128 9.52 -11.89 1.75
CA PHE A 128 10.34 -10.69 2.02
C PHE A 128 9.81 -9.47 1.26
N GLU A 129 9.57 -9.61 -0.05
CA GLU A 129 9.03 -8.55 -0.91
C GLU A 129 7.70 -8.01 -0.37
N PHE A 130 6.79 -8.90 -0.02
CA PHE A 130 5.48 -8.55 0.51
C PHE A 130 5.59 -7.64 1.74
N TYR A 131 6.33 -8.06 2.76
CA TYR A 131 6.50 -7.26 3.98
C TYR A 131 7.29 -5.98 3.72
N PHE A 132 8.34 -6.05 2.90
CA PHE A 132 9.15 -4.88 2.55
C PHE A 132 8.33 -3.78 1.86
N LEU A 133 7.51 -4.13 0.87
CA LEU A 133 6.68 -3.15 0.15
C LEU A 133 5.54 -2.63 1.02
N HIS A 134 4.85 -3.48 1.76
CA HIS A 134 3.74 -3.03 2.61
C HIS A 134 4.23 -2.24 3.83
N ALA A 135 5.34 -2.62 4.46
CA ALA A 135 6.00 -1.78 5.46
C ALA A 135 6.46 -0.45 4.86
N GLY A 136 6.95 -0.46 3.62
CA GLY A 136 7.36 0.73 2.88
C GLY A 136 6.24 1.72 2.68
N ILE A 137 5.06 1.29 2.24
CA ILE A 137 3.92 2.21 2.04
C ILE A 137 3.37 2.77 3.37
N VAL A 138 3.56 2.07 4.50
CA VAL A 138 3.28 2.61 5.85
C VAL A 138 4.41 3.54 6.31
N PHE A 139 5.66 3.20 6.05
CA PHE A 139 6.83 3.99 6.42
C PHE A 139 6.86 5.36 5.74
N ILE A 140 6.56 5.44 4.45
CA ILE A 140 6.70 6.67 3.65
C ILE A 140 5.94 7.86 4.26
N PRO A 141 4.64 7.79 4.59
CA PRO A 141 3.93 8.91 5.20
C PRO A 141 4.47 9.26 6.59
N LEU A 142 4.86 8.28 7.40
CA LEU A 142 5.49 8.52 8.70
C LEU A 142 6.84 9.23 8.54
N TYR A 143 7.65 8.82 7.57
CA TYR A 143 8.93 9.43 7.25
C TYR A 143 8.75 10.90 6.79
N LEU A 144 7.84 11.15 5.85
CA LEU A 144 7.58 12.50 5.35
C LEU A 144 7.01 13.41 6.44
N HIS A 145 6.17 12.88 7.33
CA HIS A 145 5.62 13.62 8.46
C HIS A 145 6.70 13.96 9.50
N ASN A 146 7.47 12.95 9.97
CA ASN A 146 8.38 13.13 11.10
C ASN A 146 9.73 13.75 10.70
N ILE A 147 10.20 13.48 9.49
CA ILE A 147 11.54 13.89 9.03
C ILE A 147 11.48 15.14 8.15
N HIS A 148 10.45 15.25 7.30
CA HIS A 148 10.26 16.41 6.40
C HIS A 148 9.19 17.39 6.87
N ASN A 149 8.58 17.16 8.03
CA ASN A 149 7.54 18.02 8.63
C ASN A 149 6.33 18.26 7.72
N MET A 150 6.01 17.32 6.81
CA MET A 150 4.80 17.42 5.99
C MET A 150 3.54 17.22 6.85
N ARG A 151 2.50 17.98 6.56
CA ARG A 151 1.21 17.96 7.27
C ARG A 151 0.07 17.90 6.28
N CYS A 152 -1.01 17.20 6.63
CA CYS A 152 -2.21 17.19 5.80
C CYS A 152 -2.93 18.54 5.87
N ARG A 153 -3.53 18.95 4.74
CA ARG A 153 -4.39 20.14 4.69
C ARG A 153 -5.77 19.80 5.22
N PHE A 154 -6.49 20.81 5.68
CA PHE A 154 -7.84 20.65 6.26
C PHE A 154 -8.81 19.93 5.31
N ASP A 155 -8.75 20.21 4.00
CA ASP A 155 -9.63 19.65 2.98
C ASP A 155 -9.10 18.37 2.31
N SER A 156 -7.96 17.85 2.78
CA SER A 156 -7.24 16.72 2.16
C SER A 156 -8.05 15.41 2.20
N CYS A 157 -8.84 15.20 3.24
CA CYS A 157 -9.72 14.06 3.39
C CYS A 157 -10.64 13.89 2.17
N TRP A 158 -11.46 14.91 1.88
CA TRP A 158 -12.43 14.89 0.80
C TRP A 158 -11.77 14.80 -0.58
N LYS A 159 -10.68 15.52 -0.78
CA LYS A 159 -9.90 15.46 -2.03
C LYS A 159 -9.29 14.09 -2.27
N THR A 160 -8.84 13.42 -1.20
CA THR A 160 -8.29 12.06 -1.32
C THR A 160 -9.39 11.05 -1.57
N LEU A 161 -10.52 11.13 -0.88
CA LEU A 161 -11.68 10.29 -1.15
C LEU A 161 -12.15 10.42 -2.60
N LEU A 162 -12.25 11.64 -3.12
CA LEU A 162 -12.63 11.86 -4.52
C LEU A 162 -11.66 11.15 -5.49
N ARG A 163 -10.35 11.26 -5.26
CA ARG A 163 -9.34 10.57 -6.10
C ARG A 163 -9.49 9.04 -6.05
N VAL A 164 -9.78 8.50 -4.87
CA VAL A 164 -10.04 7.05 -4.72
C VAL A 164 -11.29 6.65 -5.49
N GLN A 165 -12.40 7.41 -5.40
CA GLN A 165 -13.61 7.09 -6.13
C GLN A 165 -13.39 7.14 -7.66
N ILE A 166 -12.66 8.14 -8.15
CA ILE A 166 -12.28 8.22 -9.57
C ILE A 166 -11.46 6.98 -9.96
N SER A 167 -10.48 6.58 -9.13
CA SER A 167 -9.66 5.39 -9.39
C SER A 167 -10.51 4.12 -9.43
N ILE A 168 -11.48 3.95 -8.52
CA ILE A 168 -12.40 2.81 -8.49
C ILE A 168 -13.23 2.75 -9.78
N VAL A 169 -13.80 3.88 -10.21
CA VAL A 169 -14.62 3.93 -11.46
C VAL A 169 -13.76 3.56 -12.68
N LEU A 170 -12.57 4.12 -12.80
CA LEU A 170 -11.67 3.82 -13.92
C LEU A 170 -11.25 2.34 -13.93
N LEU A 171 -10.96 1.77 -12.74
CA LEU A 171 -10.61 0.35 -12.62
C LEU A 171 -11.80 -0.59 -12.84
N LEU A 172 -13.01 -0.20 -12.46
CA LEU A 172 -14.21 -0.95 -12.82
C LEU A 172 -14.37 -1.05 -14.34
N ILE A 173 -14.26 0.08 -15.04
CA ILE A 173 -14.32 0.11 -16.51
C ILE A 173 -13.22 -0.78 -17.12
N PHE A 174 -12.00 -0.67 -16.63
CA PHE A 174 -10.88 -1.49 -17.08
C PHE A 174 -11.13 -2.98 -16.84
N ASN A 175 -11.54 -3.35 -15.63
CA ASN A 175 -11.80 -4.74 -15.26
C ASN A 175 -12.90 -5.37 -16.12
N PHE A 176 -14.04 -4.66 -16.33
CA PHE A 176 -15.11 -5.15 -17.19
C PHE A 176 -14.69 -5.26 -18.65
N SER A 177 -13.83 -4.35 -19.13
CA SER A 177 -13.38 -4.37 -20.54
C SER A 177 -12.35 -5.46 -20.84
N THR A 178 -11.58 -5.89 -19.83
CA THR A 178 -10.43 -6.82 -20.01
C THR A 178 -10.64 -8.19 -19.40
N GLY A 179 -11.62 -8.35 -18.51
CA GLY A 179 -11.78 -9.55 -17.69
C GLY A 179 -10.78 -9.63 -16.52
N ALA A 180 -10.09 -8.52 -16.20
CA ALA A 180 -9.25 -8.43 -15.01
C ALA A 180 -10.10 -8.24 -13.74
N ASN A 181 -9.46 -8.44 -12.57
CA ASN A 181 -10.12 -8.21 -11.27
C ASN A 181 -9.21 -7.42 -10.32
N TYR A 182 -8.71 -6.28 -10.78
CA TYR A 182 -7.89 -5.39 -9.94
C TYR A 182 -8.72 -4.81 -8.81
N MET A 183 -8.10 -4.72 -7.62
CA MET A 183 -8.73 -4.30 -6.37
C MET A 183 -9.94 -5.17 -5.96
N PHE A 184 -10.10 -6.35 -6.56
CA PHE A 184 -11.22 -7.26 -6.32
C PHE A 184 -12.60 -6.58 -6.51
N LEU A 185 -12.70 -5.71 -7.53
CA LEU A 185 -13.91 -4.92 -7.75
C LEU A 185 -15.04 -5.68 -8.45
N ILE A 186 -14.77 -6.86 -9.03
CA ILE A 186 -15.76 -7.68 -9.73
C ILE A 186 -16.03 -8.99 -8.98
N GLU A 187 -14.97 -9.66 -8.51
CA GLU A 187 -15.06 -10.93 -7.79
C GLU A 187 -14.28 -10.84 -6.48
N LYS A 188 -14.82 -11.45 -5.43
CA LYS A 188 -14.14 -11.56 -4.14
C LYS A 188 -12.83 -12.32 -4.25
N PRO A 189 -11.79 -11.95 -3.47
CA PRO A 189 -10.65 -12.83 -3.28
C PRO A 189 -11.07 -14.15 -2.61
N ILE A 190 -10.36 -15.24 -2.92
CA ILE A 190 -10.62 -16.59 -2.38
C ILE A 190 -10.29 -16.72 -0.88
N VAL A 191 -10.15 -15.63 -0.18
CA VAL A 191 -9.83 -15.61 1.24
C VAL A 191 -11.03 -15.11 2.05
N ASN A 192 -11.33 -15.79 3.15
CA ASN A 192 -12.34 -15.31 4.08
C ASN A 192 -11.79 -14.10 4.86
N HIS A 193 -12.40 -12.95 4.65
CA HIS A 193 -12.06 -11.74 5.39
C HIS A 193 -13.34 -11.12 5.95
N ILE A 194 -13.28 -10.65 7.22
CA ILE A 194 -14.45 -10.12 7.94
C ILE A 194 -15.15 -8.96 7.24
N PHE A 195 -14.46 -8.26 6.34
CA PHE A 195 -15.02 -7.14 5.57
C PHE A 195 -15.64 -7.53 4.23
N LEU A 196 -15.51 -8.81 3.81
CA LEU A 196 -16.07 -9.33 2.55
C LEU A 196 -17.51 -9.82 2.75
N ILE A 197 -18.39 -8.94 3.21
CA ILE A 197 -19.78 -9.25 3.56
C ILE A 197 -20.68 -9.14 2.33
N GLY A 198 -21.52 -10.15 2.09
CA GLY A 198 -22.46 -10.17 0.96
C GLY A 198 -21.81 -10.51 -0.38
N GLU A 199 -22.59 -10.62 -1.45
CA GLU A 199 -22.13 -10.87 -2.81
C GLU A 199 -21.90 -9.53 -3.58
N TRP A 200 -21.35 -9.64 -4.78
CA TRP A 200 -21.22 -8.47 -5.66
C TRP A 200 -22.61 -7.86 -5.98
N PRO A 201 -22.78 -6.54 -5.93
CA PRO A 201 -21.78 -5.50 -5.65
C PRO A 201 -21.65 -5.13 -4.15
N PHE A 202 -22.40 -5.77 -3.25
CA PHE A 202 -22.55 -5.33 -1.85
C PHE A 202 -21.22 -5.32 -1.09
N TYR A 203 -20.35 -6.34 -1.24
CA TYR A 203 -19.07 -6.35 -0.54
C TYR A 203 -18.17 -5.17 -0.96
N VAL A 204 -18.22 -4.74 -2.23
CA VAL A 204 -17.47 -3.58 -2.74
C VAL A 204 -17.96 -2.29 -2.07
N ILE A 205 -19.30 -2.15 -1.95
CA ILE A 205 -19.91 -1.01 -1.28
C ILE A 205 -19.52 -0.97 0.19
N ILE A 206 -19.57 -2.12 0.88
CA ILE A 206 -19.22 -2.22 2.31
C ILE A 206 -17.75 -1.87 2.54
N ILE A 207 -16.82 -2.43 1.74
CA ILE A 207 -15.40 -2.08 1.83
C ILE A 207 -15.20 -0.58 1.60
N ASN A 208 -15.87 -0.01 0.61
CA ASN A 208 -15.76 1.43 0.33
C ASN A 208 -16.26 2.28 1.50
N LEU A 209 -17.38 1.93 2.13
CA LEU A 209 -17.87 2.59 3.33
C LEU A 209 -16.89 2.48 4.51
N ILE A 210 -16.27 1.32 4.68
CA ILE A 210 -15.23 1.11 5.69
C ILE A 210 -14.02 2.02 5.43
N VAL A 211 -13.56 2.11 4.19
CA VAL A 211 -12.46 3.01 3.80
C VAL A 211 -12.83 4.47 4.07
N ILE A 212 -14.03 4.91 3.71
CA ILE A 212 -14.52 6.26 4.00
C ILE A 212 -14.51 6.54 5.52
N GLY A 213 -15.00 5.59 6.32
CA GLY A 213 -14.99 5.69 7.78
C GLY A 213 -13.58 5.82 8.35
N HIS A 214 -12.62 5.03 7.86
CA HIS A 214 -11.21 5.11 8.28
C HIS A 214 -10.57 6.44 7.89
N VAL A 215 -10.79 6.91 6.67
CA VAL A 215 -10.27 8.20 6.21
C VAL A 215 -10.81 9.34 7.08
N TYR A 216 -12.10 9.29 7.43
CA TYR A 216 -12.71 10.26 8.34
C TYR A 216 -12.09 10.21 9.74
N LEU A 217 -11.89 9.02 10.31
CA LEU A 217 -11.24 8.86 11.62
C LEU A 217 -9.80 9.39 11.61
N ILE A 218 -9.00 9.05 10.60
CA ILE A 218 -7.64 9.57 10.46
C ILE A 218 -7.66 11.10 10.36
N ASN A 219 -8.58 11.67 9.57
CA ASN A 219 -8.71 13.12 9.44
C ASN A 219 -8.99 13.78 10.79
N LYS A 220 -9.92 13.21 11.57
CA LYS A 220 -10.27 13.72 12.91
C LYS A 220 -9.09 13.71 13.87
N PHE A 221 -8.25 12.68 13.84
CA PHE A 221 -7.13 12.52 14.78
C PHE A 221 -5.82 13.17 14.32
N ILE A 222 -5.61 13.38 13.02
CA ILE A 222 -4.34 13.88 12.48
C ILE A 222 -4.43 15.31 11.98
N VAL A 223 -5.58 15.75 11.45
CA VAL A 223 -5.73 17.07 10.82
C VAL A 223 -6.40 18.07 11.73
N SER A 224 -7.26 17.62 12.64
CA SER A 224 -7.99 18.49 13.58
C SER A 224 -7.16 18.93 14.80
N GLN A 225 -5.88 18.62 14.85
CA GLN A 225 -4.89 19.12 15.80
C GLN A 225 -3.99 20.18 15.13
#